data_12e104f6ac1fdf605f6a394a98d7d000
#
_entry.id   12e104f6ac1fdf605f6a394a98d7d000
#
_cell.length_a   1.000
_cell.length_b   1.000
_cell.length_c   1.000
_cell.angle_alpha   90.00
_cell.angle_beta   90.00
_cell.angle_gamma   90.00
#
_symmetry.space_group_name_H-M   'P 1'
#
loop_
_entity.id
_entity.type
_entity.pdbx_description
1 polymer ?
#
loop_
_entity_poly.entity_id
_entity_poly.type
_entity_poly.pdbx_seq_one_letter_code
_entity_poly.pdbx_strand_id
1 'polypeptide(L)'
;MNRRVVVTGTGVITPVGNDVQTYWKNLLDGVCGIDFLKSIPTDDLPVKIAGEVKDFNPSDYDIEAPFARKQDKFSVYAVAAAWQAVKQSGLSSAEDGNIDPFRFGVYVGSGIGGFTTQIRETEKILNEGPKWVSPLFIPTMIANIAAGNIAIRNKACGPCLPVST
;
A
#
# COMPACT_ATOMS: atom_id res chain seq x y z
N MET A 1 23.85 -13.99 24.18
CA MET A 1 24.26 -13.50 22.86
C MET A 1 23.28 -12.38 22.44
N ASN A 2 23.81 -11.21 22.11
CA ASN A 2 22.94 -10.14 21.58
C ASN A 2 22.51 -10.51 20.17
N ARG A 3 21.19 -10.56 19.92
CA ARG A 3 20.64 -10.75 18.58
C ARG A 3 20.90 -9.50 17.75
N ARG A 4 21.50 -9.66 16.56
CA ARG A 4 21.71 -8.56 15.62
C ARG A 4 20.51 -8.52 14.66
N VAL A 5 19.87 -7.35 14.58
CA VAL A 5 18.78 -7.08 13.62
C VAL A 5 19.36 -6.24 12.49
N VAL A 6 19.01 -6.58 11.25
CA VAL A 6 19.50 -5.91 10.04
C VAL A 6 18.33 -5.61 9.09
N VAL A 7 18.45 -4.54 8.29
CA VAL A 7 17.57 -4.23 7.18
C VAL A 7 18.13 -4.92 5.93
N THR A 8 17.36 -5.76 5.29
CA THR A 8 17.80 -6.56 4.13
C THR A 8 17.16 -6.10 2.82
N GLY A 9 16.08 -5.32 2.89
CA GLY A 9 15.43 -4.77 1.72
C GLY A 9 14.57 -3.57 2.07
N THR A 10 14.42 -2.68 1.10
CA THR A 10 13.63 -1.46 1.20
C THR A 10 12.73 -1.30 -0.03
N GLY A 11 11.60 -0.63 0.14
CA GLY A 11 10.69 -0.29 -0.95
C GLY A 11 9.91 0.96 -0.63
N VAL A 12 9.61 1.75 -1.64
CA VAL A 12 8.89 3.01 -1.50
C VAL A 12 7.89 3.23 -2.63
N ILE A 13 6.77 3.87 -2.30
CA ILE A 13 5.83 4.46 -3.25
C ILE A 13 5.51 5.86 -2.72
N THR A 14 5.98 6.88 -3.41
CA THR A 14 5.91 8.27 -2.94
C THR A 14 5.62 9.26 -4.08
N PRO A 15 5.21 10.50 -3.78
CA PRO A 15 5.05 11.55 -4.78
C PRO A 15 6.33 11.94 -5.54
N VAL A 16 7.49 11.56 -5.03
CA VAL A 16 8.80 11.88 -5.64
C VAL A 16 9.52 10.67 -6.23
N GLY A 17 8.92 9.48 -6.16
CA GLY A 17 9.47 8.28 -6.78
C GLY A 17 8.75 7.01 -6.33
N ASN A 18 8.61 6.07 -7.26
CA ASN A 18 7.93 4.79 -7.06
C ASN A 18 8.92 3.62 -6.90
N ASP A 19 10.21 3.91 -6.77
CA ASP A 19 11.28 3.00 -6.40
C ASP A 19 12.34 3.74 -5.58
N VAL A 20 13.16 2.98 -4.85
CA VAL A 20 14.14 3.54 -3.90
C VAL A 20 15.21 4.39 -4.61
N GLN A 21 15.63 4.02 -5.82
CA GLN A 21 16.70 4.73 -6.55
C GLN A 21 16.18 6.08 -7.04
N THR A 22 15.02 6.09 -7.69
CA THR A 22 14.35 7.32 -8.16
C THR A 22 14.01 8.23 -6.98
N TYR A 23 13.44 7.67 -5.90
CA TYR A 23 13.12 8.41 -4.68
C TYR A 23 14.36 9.10 -4.11
N TRP A 24 15.45 8.35 -3.92
CA TRP A 24 16.68 8.88 -3.33
C TRP A 24 17.33 9.95 -4.21
N LYS A 25 17.42 9.67 -5.53
CA LYS A 25 17.93 10.64 -6.50
C LYS A 25 17.14 11.95 -6.46
N ASN A 26 15.81 11.87 -6.52
CA ASN A 26 14.95 13.04 -6.52
C ASN A 26 15.02 13.84 -5.20
N LEU A 27 15.24 13.18 -4.06
CA LEU A 27 15.50 13.87 -2.80
C LEU A 27 16.80 14.67 -2.84
N LEU A 28 17.88 14.07 -3.37
CA LEU A 28 19.17 14.75 -3.50
C LEU A 28 19.11 15.93 -4.49
N ASP A 29 18.33 15.79 -5.55
CA ASP A 29 18.10 16.83 -6.56
C ASP A 29 17.11 17.93 -6.08
N GLY A 30 16.54 17.80 -4.87
CA GLY A 30 15.58 18.76 -4.31
C GLY A 30 14.21 18.77 -5.01
N VAL A 31 13.82 17.66 -5.65
CA VAL A 31 12.52 17.55 -6.35
C VAL A 31 11.38 17.65 -5.35
N CYS A 32 10.45 18.59 -5.58
CA CYS A 32 9.25 18.72 -4.78
C CYS A 32 8.15 17.77 -5.30
N GLY A 33 7.63 16.92 -4.42
CA GLY A 33 6.52 16.02 -4.73
C GLY A 33 5.13 16.66 -4.63
N ILE A 34 5.04 17.88 -4.06
CA ILE A 34 3.79 18.62 -3.94
C ILE A 34 3.50 19.34 -5.26
N ASP A 35 2.28 19.20 -5.75
CA ASP A 35 1.81 19.76 -7.01
C ASP A 35 0.31 20.06 -6.92
N PHE A 36 -0.28 20.65 -7.95
CA PHE A 36 -1.72 20.80 -8.02
C PHE A 36 -2.43 19.44 -8.00
N LEU A 37 -3.49 19.35 -7.18
CA LEU A 37 -4.37 18.19 -7.11
C LEU A 37 -4.97 17.86 -8.48
N LYS A 38 -4.90 16.57 -8.85
CA LYS A 38 -5.45 16.04 -10.11
C LYS A 38 -6.48 14.93 -9.91
N SER A 39 -6.47 14.30 -8.72
CA SER A 39 -7.34 13.15 -8.42
C SER A 39 -8.78 13.51 -8.05
N ILE A 40 -9.02 14.76 -7.68
CA ILE A 40 -10.34 15.28 -7.31
C ILE A 40 -10.56 16.69 -7.88
N PRO A 41 -11.82 17.12 -8.10
CA PRO A 41 -12.14 18.51 -8.41
C PRO A 41 -11.68 19.46 -7.30
N THR A 42 -11.12 20.61 -7.65
CA THR A 42 -10.53 21.55 -6.69
C THR A 42 -11.19 22.92 -6.63
N ASP A 43 -12.27 23.13 -7.42
CA ASP A 43 -12.89 24.45 -7.58
C ASP A 43 -13.33 25.05 -6.25
N ASP A 44 -13.95 24.24 -5.39
CA ASP A 44 -14.46 24.63 -4.07
C ASP A 44 -13.49 24.42 -2.91
N LEU A 45 -12.24 23.99 -3.19
CA LEU A 45 -11.26 23.72 -2.14
C LEU A 45 -10.41 24.94 -1.83
N PRO A 46 -10.19 25.26 -0.53
CA PRO A 46 -9.30 26.35 -0.13
C PRO A 46 -7.82 26.03 -0.39
N VAL A 47 -7.44 24.74 -0.39
CA VAL A 47 -6.10 24.25 -0.71
C VAL A 47 -6.18 23.36 -1.93
N LYS A 48 -5.38 23.66 -2.94
CA LYS A 48 -5.41 23.02 -4.27
C LYS A 48 -4.14 22.22 -4.59
N ILE A 49 -3.28 22.02 -3.59
CA ILE A 49 -2.01 21.31 -3.76
C ILE A 49 -1.91 20.14 -2.79
N ALA A 50 -1.30 19.05 -3.25
CA ALA A 50 -1.00 17.87 -2.43
C ALA A 50 0.17 17.06 -3.01
N GLY A 51 0.71 16.15 -2.20
CA GLY A 51 1.67 15.15 -2.65
C GLY A 51 0.94 13.90 -3.16
N GLU A 52 0.60 13.86 -4.44
CA GLU A 52 0.00 12.69 -5.08
C GLU A 52 1.08 11.76 -5.67
N VAL A 53 0.89 10.46 -5.52
CA VAL A 53 1.73 9.47 -6.21
C VAL A 53 1.46 9.57 -7.71
N LYS A 54 2.53 9.76 -8.49
CA LYS A 54 2.50 9.97 -9.94
C LYS A 54 2.96 8.71 -10.66
N ASP A 55 2.44 8.47 -11.86
CA ASP A 55 2.89 7.44 -12.82
C ASP A 55 2.98 6.03 -12.21
N PHE A 56 2.11 5.71 -11.24
CA PHE A 56 2.07 4.42 -10.60
C PHE A 56 1.31 3.41 -11.46
N ASN A 57 2.00 2.33 -11.85
CA ASN A 57 1.40 1.22 -12.55
C ASN A 57 1.54 -0.07 -11.72
N PRO A 58 0.42 -0.67 -11.25
CA PRO A 58 0.46 -1.89 -10.43
C PRO A 58 1.24 -3.05 -11.07
N SER A 59 1.20 -3.18 -12.39
CA SER A 59 1.87 -4.30 -13.10
C SER A 59 3.38 -4.29 -12.96
N ASP A 60 4.00 -3.13 -12.68
CA ASP A 60 5.44 -3.02 -12.48
C ASP A 60 5.91 -3.71 -11.18
N TYR A 61 4.94 -4.06 -10.31
CA TYR A 61 5.14 -4.73 -9.02
C TYR A 61 4.47 -6.10 -8.95
N ASP A 62 4.25 -6.75 -10.10
CA ASP A 62 3.52 -8.01 -10.22
C ASP A 62 2.11 -7.97 -9.62
N ILE A 63 1.48 -6.81 -9.56
CA ILE A 63 0.12 -6.65 -9.07
C ILE A 63 -0.85 -6.72 -10.23
N GLU A 64 -1.68 -7.76 -10.24
CA GLU A 64 -2.68 -7.96 -11.28
C GLU A 64 -3.75 -6.86 -11.27
N ALA A 65 -4.16 -6.42 -12.44
CA ALA A 65 -5.18 -5.38 -12.60
C ALA A 65 -6.53 -5.70 -11.91
N PRO A 66 -7.04 -6.97 -11.91
CA PRO A 66 -8.24 -7.32 -11.15
C PRO A 66 -8.11 -7.15 -9.64
N PHE A 67 -6.92 -7.44 -9.09
CA PHE A 67 -6.64 -7.21 -7.68
C PHE A 67 -6.58 -5.71 -7.39
N ALA A 68 -5.78 -4.95 -8.14
CA ALA A 68 -5.61 -3.51 -7.94
C ALA A 68 -6.94 -2.74 -7.98
N ARG A 69 -7.86 -3.14 -8.88
CA ARG A 69 -9.20 -2.50 -8.98
C ARG A 69 -10.14 -2.80 -7.83
N LYS A 70 -9.92 -3.92 -7.12
CA LYS A 70 -10.77 -4.35 -5.99
C LYS A 70 -10.26 -3.85 -4.65
N GLN A 71 -9.04 -3.35 -4.58
CA GLN A 71 -8.42 -2.86 -3.33
C GLN A 71 -8.44 -1.33 -3.26
N ASP A 72 -8.37 -0.79 -2.05
CA ASP A 72 -8.11 0.64 -1.87
C ASP A 72 -6.64 0.96 -2.15
N LYS A 73 -6.36 2.18 -2.59
CA LYS A 73 -5.01 2.63 -2.99
C LYS A 73 -3.95 2.40 -1.91
N PHE A 74 -4.30 2.63 -0.63
CA PHE A 74 -3.33 2.45 0.47
C PHE A 74 -2.81 1.00 0.53
N SER A 75 -3.69 0.02 0.31
CA SER A 75 -3.31 -1.38 0.30
C SER A 75 -2.47 -1.74 -0.93
N VAL A 76 -2.83 -1.20 -2.10
CA VAL A 76 -2.05 -1.42 -3.34
C VAL A 76 -0.65 -0.85 -3.23
N TYR A 77 -0.50 0.35 -2.69
CA TYR A 77 0.81 0.97 -2.46
C TYR A 77 1.65 0.21 -1.44
N ALA A 78 1.02 -0.26 -0.35
CA ALA A 78 1.70 -1.08 0.66
C ALA A 78 2.22 -2.40 0.06
N VAL A 79 1.41 -3.07 -0.77
CA VAL A 79 1.82 -4.29 -1.48
C VAL A 79 2.97 -4.02 -2.45
N ALA A 80 2.93 -2.91 -3.20
CA ALA A 80 3.98 -2.54 -4.14
C ALA A 80 5.32 -2.22 -3.43
N ALA A 81 5.27 -1.48 -2.32
CA ALA A 81 6.46 -1.19 -1.52
C ALA A 81 7.02 -2.48 -0.88
N ALA A 82 6.16 -3.34 -0.33
CA ALA A 82 6.57 -4.62 0.22
C ALA A 82 7.21 -5.54 -0.84
N TRP A 83 6.66 -5.56 -2.06
CA TRP A 83 7.22 -6.34 -3.17
C TRP A 83 8.66 -5.90 -3.49
N GLN A 84 8.94 -4.59 -3.55
CA GLN A 84 10.29 -4.07 -3.75
C GLN A 84 11.24 -4.55 -2.64
N ALA A 85 10.82 -4.40 -1.37
CA ALA A 85 11.62 -4.77 -0.21
C ALA A 85 11.92 -6.28 -0.18
N VAL A 86 10.92 -7.12 -0.42
CA VAL A 86 11.08 -8.58 -0.47
C VAL A 86 11.99 -8.99 -1.62
N LYS A 87 11.79 -8.43 -2.82
CA LYS A 87 12.63 -8.69 -3.99
C LYS A 87 14.09 -8.32 -3.75
N GLN A 88 14.35 -7.15 -3.14
CA GLN A 88 15.70 -6.71 -2.81
C GLN A 88 16.35 -7.58 -1.73
N SER A 89 15.58 -8.02 -0.74
CA SER A 89 16.09 -8.86 0.36
C SER A 89 16.48 -10.27 -0.06
N GLY A 90 15.95 -10.76 -1.18
CA GLY A 90 16.08 -12.15 -1.60
C GLY A 90 15.36 -13.16 -0.70
N LEU A 91 14.47 -12.68 0.21
CA LEU A 91 13.67 -13.55 1.07
C LEU A 91 12.55 -14.24 0.26
N SER A 92 12.35 -15.51 0.51
CA SER A 92 11.26 -16.28 -0.07
C SER A 92 10.73 -17.30 0.94
N SER A 93 9.42 -17.31 1.12
CA SER A 93 8.68 -18.30 1.92
C SER A 93 7.99 -19.35 1.04
N ALA A 94 8.35 -19.44 -0.24
CA ALA A 94 7.94 -20.55 -1.12
C ALA A 94 8.49 -21.88 -0.59
N GLU A 95 8.02 -23.01 -1.14
CA GLU A 95 8.38 -24.34 -0.68
C GLU A 95 9.90 -24.60 -0.69
N ASP A 96 10.60 -24.04 -1.69
CA ASP A 96 12.08 -24.04 -1.79
C ASP A 96 12.71 -22.73 -1.27
N GLY A 97 11.99 -22.00 -0.44
CA GLY A 97 12.40 -20.69 0.06
C GLY A 97 13.42 -20.76 1.17
N ASN A 98 14.00 -19.60 1.47
CA ASN A 98 15.07 -19.46 2.47
C ASN A 98 14.57 -18.96 3.83
N ILE A 99 13.26 -18.83 4.02
CA ILE A 99 12.65 -18.44 5.30
C ILE A 99 11.47 -19.36 5.64
N ASP A 100 11.40 -19.75 6.92
CA ASP A 100 10.24 -20.45 7.46
C ASP A 100 9.01 -19.52 7.42
N PRO A 101 7.92 -19.87 6.75
CA PRO A 101 6.70 -19.06 6.66
C PRO A 101 6.13 -18.66 8.04
N PHE A 102 6.24 -19.50 9.05
CA PHE A 102 5.77 -19.23 10.41
C PHE A 102 6.62 -18.22 11.18
N ARG A 103 7.82 -17.94 10.67
CA ARG A 103 8.73 -16.90 11.18
C ARG A 103 8.70 -15.62 10.33
N PHE A 104 7.91 -15.60 9.26
CA PHE A 104 7.73 -14.43 8.43
C PHE A 104 6.46 -13.68 8.87
N GLY A 105 6.65 -12.59 9.61
CA GLY A 105 5.56 -11.71 10.05
C GLY A 105 5.44 -10.46 9.19
N VAL A 106 4.23 -9.85 9.20
CA VAL A 106 3.93 -8.62 8.48
C VAL A 106 3.31 -7.60 9.44
N TYR A 107 3.92 -6.42 9.50
CA TYR A 107 3.43 -5.30 10.30
C TYR A 107 3.28 -4.08 9.39
N VAL A 108 2.10 -3.48 9.35
CA VAL A 108 1.81 -2.30 8.54
C VAL A 108 1.19 -1.21 9.40
N GLY A 109 1.82 -0.05 9.43
CA GLY A 109 1.25 1.15 10.03
C GLY A 109 0.21 1.79 9.11
N SER A 110 -1.02 2.01 9.60
CA SER A 110 -2.06 2.72 8.87
C SER A 110 -2.99 3.43 9.85
N GLY A 111 -3.14 4.75 9.72
CA GLY A 111 -3.99 5.53 10.61
C GLY A 111 -5.49 5.29 10.39
N ILE A 112 -5.92 5.08 9.14
CA ILE A 112 -7.35 5.05 8.78
C ILE A 112 -7.72 3.79 7.96
N GLY A 113 -6.80 3.29 7.15
CA GLY A 113 -7.11 2.26 6.15
C GLY A 113 -7.67 2.86 4.85
N GLY A 114 -8.66 2.22 4.25
CA GLY A 114 -9.23 2.53 2.94
C GLY A 114 -10.22 3.69 2.94
N PHE A 115 -9.74 4.91 3.16
CA PHE A 115 -10.58 6.11 3.24
C PHE A 115 -11.34 6.40 1.94
N THR A 116 -10.72 6.19 0.79
CA THR A 116 -11.37 6.36 -0.52
C THR A 116 -12.53 5.37 -0.70
N THR A 117 -12.33 4.13 -0.28
CA THR A 117 -13.39 3.11 -0.29
C THR A 117 -14.52 3.49 0.65
N GLN A 118 -14.21 4.01 1.84
CA GLN A 118 -15.23 4.46 2.80
C GLN A 118 -16.11 5.57 2.22
N ILE A 119 -15.51 6.59 1.62
CA ILE A 119 -16.27 7.70 1.00
C ILE A 119 -17.17 7.14 -0.09
N ARG A 120 -16.64 6.40 -1.04
CA ARG A 120 -17.38 5.82 -2.18
C ARG A 120 -18.58 4.98 -1.73
N GLU A 121 -18.39 4.10 -0.77
CA GLU A 121 -19.48 3.22 -0.31
C GLU A 121 -20.51 3.99 0.54
N THR A 122 -20.08 5.03 1.27
CA THR A 122 -21.01 5.95 1.98
C THR A 122 -21.85 6.74 0.99
N GLU A 123 -21.27 7.27 -0.07
CA GLU A 123 -22.00 7.95 -1.15
C GLU A 123 -23.07 7.05 -1.78
N LYS A 124 -22.75 5.77 -2.02
CA LYS A 124 -23.74 4.80 -2.51
C LYS A 124 -24.92 4.61 -1.54
N ILE A 125 -24.64 4.53 -0.23
CA ILE A 125 -25.70 4.42 0.78
C ILE A 125 -26.65 5.60 0.69
N LEU A 126 -26.10 6.81 0.59
CA LEU A 126 -26.88 8.05 0.60
C LEU A 126 -27.66 8.27 -0.71
N ASN A 127 -27.08 7.95 -1.85
CA ASN A 127 -27.63 8.26 -3.17
C ASN A 127 -28.44 7.10 -3.79
N GLU A 128 -28.04 5.86 -3.54
CA GLU A 128 -28.59 4.66 -4.20
C GLU A 128 -29.27 3.69 -3.22
N GLY A 129 -28.94 3.79 -1.95
CA GLY A 129 -29.47 2.94 -0.87
C GLY A 129 -28.55 1.75 -0.52
N PRO A 130 -28.82 1.11 0.64
CA PRO A 130 -27.88 0.14 1.25
C PRO A 130 -27.68 -1.14 0.42
N LYS A 131 -28.61 -1.49 -0.47
CA LYS A 131 -28.50 -2.68 -1.33
C LYS A 131 -27.37 -2.61 -2.37
N TRP A 132 -26.88 -1.40 -2.63
CA TRP A 132 -25.81 -1.17 -3.61
C TRP A 132 -24.41 -1.14 -3.00
N VAL A 133 -24.32 -1.24 -1.68
CA VAL A 133 -23.04 -1.32 -0.97
C VAL A 133 -22.33 -2.62 -1.33
N SER A 134 -21.03 -2.51 -1.61
CA SER A 134 -20.22 -3.69 -1.91
C SER A 134 -20.16 -4.65 -0.72
N PRO A 135 -20.37 -5.95 -0.88
CA PRO A 135 -20.12 -6.94 0.17
C PRO A 135 -18.64 -6.99 0.58
N LEU A 136 -17.75 -6.48 -0.26
CA LEU A 136 -16.32 -6.34 0.03
C LEU A 136 -15.97 -4.99 0.68
N PHE A 137 -16.95 -4.17 1.09
CA PHE A 137 -16.71 -2.85 1.67
C PHE A 137 -15.75 -2.95 2.87
N ILE A 138 -16.11 -3.70 3.90
CA ILE A 138 -15.26 -3.86 5.09
C ILE A 138 -13.91 -4.52 4.75
N PRO A 139 -13.85 -5.65 4.02
CA PRO A 139 -12.58 -6.27 3.65
C PRO A 139 -11.61 -5.37 2.87
N THR A 140 -12.10 -4.36 2.13
CA THR A 140 -11.24 -3.46 1.36
C THR A 140 -10.89 -2.17 2.09
N MET A 141 -11.67 -1.80 3.12
CA MET A 141 -11.51 -0.57 3.88
C MET A 141 -10.65 -0.73 5.14
N ILE A 142 -10.77 -1.88 5.81
CA ILE A 142 -10.18 -2.09 7.13
C ILE A 142 -8.65 -1.95 7.13
N ALA A 143 -8.10 -1.29 8.15
CA ALA A 143 -6.68 -0.92 8.21
C ALA A 143 -5.71 -2.11 8.13
N ASN A 144 -6.12 -3.29 8.59
CA ASN A 144 -5.29 -4.51 8.59
C ASN A 144 -5.20 -5.20 7.23
N ILE A 145 -6.03 -4.83 6.24
CA ILE A 145 -6.07 -5.54 4.96
C ILE A 145 -4.74 -5.40 4.19
N ALA A 146 -4.04 -4.29 4.34
CA ALA A 146 -2.74 -4.12 3.71
C ALA A 146 -1.72 -5.16 4.21
N ALA A 147 -1.66 -5.38 5.54
CA ALA A 147 -0.83 -6.42 6.13
C ALA A 147 -1.26 -7.81 5.66
N GLY A 148 -2.58 -8.08 5.63
CA GLY A 148 -3.14 -9.34 5.15
C GLY A 148 -2.80 -9.64 3.68
N ASN A 149 -2.95 -8.65 2.80
CA ASN A 149 -2.60 -8.79 1.38
C ASN A 149 -1.11 -9.06 1.16
N ILE A 150 -0.23 -8.39 1.91
CA ILE A 150 1.21 -8.65 1.89
C ILE A 150 1.51 -10.06 2.39
N ALA A 151 0.88 -10.48 3.50
CA ALA A 151 1.07 -11.80 4.08
C ALA A 151 0.64 -12.92 3.11
N ILE A 152 -0.54 -12.81 2.52
CA ILE A 152 -1.06 -13.77 1.54
C ILE A 152 -0.11 -13.88 0.34
N ARG A 153 0.31 -12.74 -0.20
CA ARG A 153 1.17 -12.68 -1.38
C ARG A 153 2.54 -13.30 -1.14
N ASN A 154 3.08 -13.15 0.06
CA ASN A 154 4.38 -13.68 0.44
C ASN A 154 4.30 -15.02 1.19
N LYS A 155 3.12 -15.65 1.28
CA LYS A 155 2.88 -16.88 2.07
C LYS A 155 3.40 -16.76 3.52
N ALA A 156 3.34 -15.56 4.10
CA ALA A 156 3.77 -15.30 5.46
C ALA A 156 2.69 -15.79 6.44
N CYS A 157 3.05 -16.76 7.29
CA CYS A 157 2.18 -17.39 8.28
C CYS A 157 2.51 -16.95 9.72
N GLY A 158 3.46 -16.04 9.89
CA GLY A 158 3.80 -15.45 11.17
C GLY A 158 2.80 -14.35 11.59
N PRO A 159 3.12 -13.56 12.63
CA PRO A 159 2.25 -12.48 13.09
C PRO A 159 1.91 -11.50 11.98
N CYS A 160 0.62 -11.18 11.81
CA CYS A 160 0.11 -10.26 10.81
C CYS A 160 -0.76 -9.20 11.50
N LEU A 161 -0.22 -8.01 11.72
CA LEU A 161 -0.84 -6.99 12.55
C LEU A 161 -0.81 -5.60 11.89
N PRO A 162 -1.91 -4.83 11.95
CA PRO A 162 -1.87 -3.40 11.72
C PRO A 162 -1.35 -2.69 12.96
N VAL A 163 -0.67 -1.58 12.77
CA VAL A 163 -0.33 -0.62 13.83
C VAL A 163 -1.10 0.66 13.53
N SER A 164 -2.00 1.03 14.43
CA SER A 164 -2.77 2.29 14.36
C SER A 164 -2.62 3.02 15.69
N THR A 165 -2.37 4.33 15.62
CA THR A 165 -2.23 5.22 16.78
C THR A 165 -3.22 6.36 16.67
#